data_5695469f5c5cc3b0edfdd55ae99a6077
#
_entry.id   5695469f5c5cc3b0edfdd55ae99a6077
#
_cell.length_a   1.000
_cell.length_b   1.000
_cell.length_c   1.000
_cell.angle_alpha   90.00
_cell.angle_beta   90.00
_cell.angle_gamma   90.00
#
_symmetry.space_group_name_H-M   'P 1'
#
loop_
_entity.id
_entity.type
_entity.pdbx_description
1 polymer ?
#
loop_
_entity_poly.entity_id
_entity_poly.type
_entity_poly.pdbx_seq_one_letter_code
_entity_poly.pdbx_strand_id
1 'polypeptide(L)'
;TAIIAVRLQTRSDFILTLVAMTISLIPGSLVVEVDRFDSTLYLHVLNTPTQREIRQMRTQTKHIERLLILALGSRAEMEAIR
;
A
#
# COMPACT_ATOMS: atom_id res chain seq x y z
N THR A 1 -6.19 0.16 -18.71
CA THR A 1 -5.25 0.22 -17.59
C THR A 1 -5.34 1.56 -16.88
N ALA A 2 -5.11 1.55 -15.58
CA ALA A 2 -5.14 2.77 -14.78
C ALA A 2 -4.04 2.72 -13.74
N ILE A 3 -3.49 3.89 -13.39
CA ILE A 3 -2.54 4.03 -12.29
C ILE A 3 -3.27 4.72 -11.15
N ILE A 4 -3.27 4.09 -9.98
CA ILE A 4 -3.94 4.59 -8.81
C ILE A 4 -2.90 4.91 -7.75
N ALA A 5 -2.90 6.14 -7.25
CA ALA A 5 -2.04 6.53 -6.13
C ALA A 5 -2.79 6.29 -4.83
N VAL A 6 -2.20 5.54 -3.91
CA VAL A 6 -2.77 5.29 -2.59
C VAL A 6 -1.79 5.80 -1.55
N ARG A 7 -2.19 6.86 -0.84
CA ARG A 7 -1.37 7.42 0.22
C ARG A 7 -1.64 6.69 1.53
N LEU A 8 -0.58 6.18 2.14
CA LEU A 8 -0.64 5.50 3.42
C LEU A 8 -0.28 6.46 4.55
N GLN A 9 -0.59 6.07 5.77
CA GLN A 9 -0.30 6.89 6.95
C GLN A 9 1.05 6.55 7.57
N THR A 10 1.56 5.35 7.31
CA THR A 10 2.81 4.91 7.91
C THR A 10 4.01 5.70 7.38
N ARG A 11 4.98 5.93 8.26
CA ARG A 11 6.27 6.49 7.89
C ARG A 11 7.36 5.42 7.92
N SER A 12 7.00 4.19 8.22
CA SER A 12 7.93 3.08 8.30
C SER A 12 8.14 2.48 6.92
N ASP A 13 9.39 2.48 6.45
CA ASP A 13 9.76 1.79 5.22
C ASP A 13 9.45 0.29 5.29
N PHE A 14 9.58 -0.28 6.47
CA PHE A 14 9.30 -1.69 6.69
C PHE A 14 7.82 -2.00 6.41
N ILE A 15 6.90 -1.24 7.01
CA ILE A 15 5.46 -1.42 6.79
C ILE A 15 5.10 -1.12 5.33
N LEU A 16 5.66 -0.05 4.77
CA LEU A 16 5.40 0.33 3.38
C LEU A 16 5.81 -0.80 2.42
N THR A 17 6.97 -1.39 2.65
CA THR A 17 7.46 -2.51 1.84
C THR A 17 6.55 -3.72 1.97
N LEU A 18 6.11 -4.05 3.18
CA LEU A 18 5.22 -5.19 3.40
C LEU A 18 3.85 -4.98 2.75
N VAL A 19 3.31 -3.77 2.81
CA VAL A 19 2.06 -3.45 2.12
C VAL A 19 2.23 -3.63 0.61
N ALA A 20 3.31 -3.10 0.05
CA ALA A 20 3.59 -3.23 -1.38
C ALA A 20 3.71 -4.70 -1.80
N MET A 21 4.42 -5.52 -1.03
CA MET A 21 4.56 -6.94 -1.31
C MET A 21 3.21 -7.66 -1.26
N THR A 22 2.39 -7.35 -0.28
CA THR A 22 1.08 -7.97 -0.11
C THR A 22 0.15 -7.61 -1.27
N ILE A 23 0.12 -6.35 -1.67
CA ILE A 23 -0.71 -5.89 -2.79
C ILE A 23 -0.26 -6.56 -4.09
N SER A 24 1.03 -6.80 -4.26
CA SER A 24 1.55 -7.45 -5.46
C SER A 24 1.08 -8.89 -5.63
N LEU A 25 0.54 -9.50 -4.58
CA LEU A 25 -0.05 -10.83 -4.65
C LEU A 25 -1.49 -10.83 -5.17
N ILE A 26 -2.11 -9.66 -5.27
CA ILE A 26 -3.50 -9.55 -5.74
C ILE A 26 -3.52 -9.61 -7.27
N PRO A 27 -4.26 -10.57 -7.87
CA PRO A 27 -4.34 -10.65 -9.33
C PRO A 27 -4.93 -9.37 -9.94
N GLY A 28 -4.35 -8.93 -11.06
CA GLY A 28 -4.85 -7.75 -11.79
C GLY A 28 -4.31 -6.43 -11.31
N SER A 29 -3.43 -6.42 -10.31
CA SER A 29 -2.77 -5.20 -9.86
C SER A 29 -1.26 -5.40 -9.75
N LEU A 30 -0.51 -4.32 -9.87
CA LEU A 30 0.93 -4.34 -9.79
C LEU A 30 1.40 -3.03 -9.16
N VAL A 31 2.25 -3.13 -8.14
CA VAL A 31 2.90 -1.95 -7.57
C VAL A 31 4.02 -1.53 -8.51
N VAL A 32 3.89 -0.36 -9.11
CA VAL A 32 4.86 0.13 -10.09
C VAL A 32 5.85 1.11 -9.48
N GLU A 33 5.48 1.75 -8.38
CA GLU A 33 6.35 2.71 -7.71
C GLU A 33 5.96 2.85 -6.24
N VAL A 34 6.96 3.06 -5.40
CA VAL A 34 6.78 3.31 -3.98
C VAL A 34 7.47 4.64 -3.68
N ASP A 35 6.69 5.65 -3.28
CA ASP A 35 7.23 6.93 -2.84
C ASP A 35 7.38 6.89 -1.32
N ARG A 36 8.60 6.74 -0.86
CA ARG A 36 8.90 6.58 0.56
C ARG A 36 8.77 7.89 1.35
N PHE A 37 8.93 9.02 0.68
CA PHE A 37 8.80 10.33 1.35
C PHE A 37 7.35 10.65 1.64
N ASP A 38 6.44 10.36 0.70
CA ASP A 38 5.02 10.63 0.85
C ASP A 38 4.22 9.40 1.28
N SER A 39 4.89 8.27 1.52
CA SER A 39 4.23 7.01 1.89
C SER A 39 3.11 6.67 0.90
N THR A 40 3.39 6.83 -0.38
CA THR A 40 2.40 6.63 -1.44
C THR A 40 2.80 5.45 -2.31
N LEU A 41 1.83 4.57 -2.56
CA LEU A 41 1.98 3.46 -3.50
C LEU A 41 1.26 3.81 -4.80
N TYR A 42 1.92 3.55 -5.92
CA TYR A 42 1.32 3.70 -7.25
C TYR A 42 1.02 2.31 -7.79
N LEU A 43 -0.26 2.03 -7.97
CA LEU A 43 -0.76 0.73 -8.39
C LEU A 43 -1.18 0.79 -9.85
N HIS A 44 -0.66 -0.14 -10.65
CA HIS A 44 -1.09 -0.29 -12.04
C HIS A 44 -2.17 -1.36 -12.10
N VAL A 45 -3.38 -0.98 -12.45
CA VAL A 45 -4.51 -1.89 -12.58
C VAL A 45 -4.68 -2.27 -14.04
N LEU A 46 -4.59 -3.56 -14.34
CA LEU A 46 -4.53 -4.06 -15.72
C LEU A 46 -5.84 -3.88 -16.49
N ASN A 47 -6.97 -3.92 -15.80
CA ASN A 47 -8.27 -3.66 -16.42
C ASN A 47 -8.66 -2.19 -16.21
N THR A 48 -9.67 -1.73 -16.95
CA THR A 48 -10.20 -0.40 -16.72
C THR A 48 -11.16 -0.46 -15.53
N PRO A 49 -10.75 -0.02 -14.34
CA PRO A 49 -11.57 -0.15 -13.14
C PRO A 49 -12.69 0.90 -13.12
N THR A 50 -13.82 0.53 -12.52
CA THR A 50 -14.88 1.48 -12.20
C THR A 50 -14.47 2.31 -10.99
N GLN A 51 -15.16 3.43 -10.75
CA GLN A 51 -14.92 4.25 -9.56
C GLN A 51 -15.11 3.44 -8.28
N ARG A 52 -16.08 2.53 -8.28
CA ARG A 52 -16.33 1.65 -7.15
C ARG A 52 -15.15 0.72 -6.88
N GLU A 53 -14.59 0.14 -7.92
CA GLU A 53 -13.43 -0.75 -7.81
C GLU A 53 -12.19 0.02 -7.32
N ILE A 54 -12.00 1.25 -7.78
CA ILE A 54 -10.91 2.10 -7.29
C ILE A 54 -11.05 2.35 -5.79
N ARG A 55 -12.27 2.70 -5.33
CA ARG A 55 -12.50 2.91 -3.91
C ARG A 55 -12.26 1.65 -3.09
N GLN A 56 -12.66 0.50 -3.61
CA GLN A 56 -12.41 -0.78 -2.95
C GLN A 56 -10.92 -1.07 -2.82
N MET A 57 -10.15 -0.81 -3.86
CA MET A 57 -8.70 -1.00 -3.81
C MET A 57 -8.04 -0.09 -2.80
N ARG A 58 -8.45 1.18 -2.73
CA ARG A 58 -7.92 2.11 -1.73
C ARG A 58 -8.24 1.64 -0.32
N THR A 59 -9.48 1.24 -0.08
CA THR A 59 -9.93 0.74 1.23
C THR A 59 -9.18 -0.52 1.61
N GLN A 60 -9.03 -1.45 0.69
CA GLN A 60 -8.33 -2.71 0.92
C GLN A 60 -6.85 -2.47 1.25
N THR A 61 -6.20 -1.58 0.50
CA THR A 61 -4.80 -1.24 0.74
C THR A 61 -4.60 -0.64 2.12
N LYS A 62 -5.46 0.28 2.52
CA LYS A 62 -5.40 0.89 3.85
C LYS A 62 -5.71 -0.11 4.96
N HIS A 63 -6.58 -1.06 4.70
CA HIS A 63 -6.89 -2.12 5.64
C HIS A 63 -5.68 -3.03 5.87
N ILE A 64 -4.98 -3.39 4.81
CA ILE A 64 -3.75 -4.17 4.90
C ILE A 64 -2.70 -3.41 5.71
N GLU A 65 -2.52 -2.13 5.44
CA GLU A 65 -1.61 -1.30 6.22
C GLU A 65 -1.95 -1.35 7.71
N ARG A 66 -3.22 -1.17 8.04
CA ARG A 66 -3.68 -1.18 9.42
C ARG A 66 -3.40 -2.51 10.12
N LEU A 67 -3.68 -3.61 9.44
CA LEU A 67 -3.41 -4.94 9.98
C LEU A 67 -1.93 -5.15 10.26
N LEU A 68 -1.07 -4.70 9.34
CA LEU A 68 0.37 -4.83 9.50
C LEU A 68 0.89 -3.94 10.65
N ILE A 69 0.36 -2.74 10.79
CA ILE A 69 0.72 -1.86 11.91
C ILE A 69 0.31 -2.49 13.23
N LEU A 70 -0.88 -3.06 13.32
CA LEU A 70 -1.34 -3.71 14.55
C LEU A 70 -0.50 -4.93 14.89
N ALA A 71 -0.08 -5.69 13.89
CA ALA A 71 0.70 -6.90 14.10
C ALA A 71 2.17 -6.61 14.39
N LEU A 72 2.75 -5.58 13.76
CA LEU A 72 4.19 -5.34 13.75
C LEU A 72 4.56 -3.90 14.16
N GLY A 73 3.62 -3.16 14.74
CA GLY A 73 3.79 -1.72 15.01
C GLY A 73 5.01 -1.39 15.87
N SER A 74 5.26 -2.15 16.92
CA SER A 74 6.43 -1.90 17.79
C SER A 74 7.73 -2.03 17.03
N ARG A 75 7.82 -3.05 16.18
CA ARG A 75 9.01 -3.28 15.36
C ARG A 75 9.16 -2.19 14.28
N ALA A 76 8.04 -1.80 13.68
CA ALA A 76 8.04 -0.74 12.69
C ALA A 76 8.43 0.61 13.31
N GLU A 77 7.99 0.89 14.52
CA GLU A 77 8.38 2.10 15.24
C GLU A 77 9.88 2.13 15.52
N MET A 78 10.45 1.00 15.92
CA MET A 78 11.89 0.90 16.14
C MET A 78 12.67 1.15 14.85
N GLU A 79 12.21 0.62 13.73
CA GLU A 79 12.84 0.87 12.44
C GLU A 79 12.74 2.34 12.03
N ALA A 80 11.63 3.00 12.31
CA ALA A 80 11.41 4.39 11.94
C ALA A 80 12.25 5.37 12.78
N ILE A 81 12.70 4.96 13.95
CA ILE A 81 13.52 5.81 14.84
C ILE A 81 14.99 5.82 14.43
N ARG A 82 15.44 4.83 13.71
CA ARG A 82 16.85 4.70 13.30
C ARG A 82 17.27 5.74 12.28
#